data_42149e1a965f2805760b6bfa4a90ec2d
#
_entry.id   42149e1a965f2805760b6bfa4a90ec2d
#
_cell.length_a   1.000
_cell.length_b   1.000
_cell.length_c   1.000
_cell.angle_alpha   90.00
_cell.angle_beta   90.00
_cell.angle_gamma   90.00
#
_symmetry.space_group_name_H-M   'P 1'
#
loop_
_entity.id
_entity.type
_entity.pdbx_description
1 polymer ?
#
loop_
_entity_poly.entity_id
_entity_poly.type
_entity_poly.pdbx_seq_one_letter_code
_entity_poly.pdbx_strand_id
1 'polypeptide(L)'
;MKKVELLSPAGDLEKLKIAYLYGADACYIGGKDYSLRANANNFSLEEIKQATQYAHKLNKKLYVTVNIIFHDEDLKGIEKYLKELEKIKVDAIIISDPLIIDIVKEKAPKLNIHISTQNCTTNKETVKYWKEKGVERVVLAREVTQKDIKEIYDETKMDLEVFLHGAMCTCYSGRCVLSNYFTNRDSNRGGCAQVCRFVFDLDKPQKTKYSIATKDLNLSSKIKDLIETGVTSLKIEGRMRSTYYIATVINSYRKLIDAYYDNTLT
;
A
#
# COMPACT_ATOMS: atom_id res chain seq x y z
N MET A 1 -23.93 -2.67 6.31
CA MET A 1 -22.74 -2.50 5.42
C MET A 1 -21.49 -2.83 6.22
N LYS A 2 -20.51 -3.58 5.66
CA LYS A 2 -19.21 -3.81 6.32
C LYS A 2 -18.48 -2.47 6.43
N LYS A 3 -17.94 -2.12 7.61
CA LYS A 3 -17.17 -0.88 7.77
C LYS A 3 -15.93 -0.92 6.87
N VAL A 4 -15.57 0.22 6.29
CA VAL A 4 -14.34 0.35 5.50
C VAL A 4 -13.11 0.14 6.39
N GLU A 5 -12.13 -0.58 5.87
CA GLU A 5 -10.86 -0.85 6.56
C GLU A 5 -9.96 0.39 6.54
N LEU A 6 -9.42 0.79 7.68
CA LEU A 6 -8.35 1.78 7.78
C LEU A 6 -7.01 1.05 7.83
N LEU A 7 -6.24 1.13 6.74
CA LEU A 7 -4.96 0.44 6.55
C LEU A 7 -3.77 1.37 6.83
N SER A 8 -3.02 1.03 7.88
CA SER A 8 -1.85 1.78 8.33
C SER A 8 -0.54 1.21 7.81
N PRO A 9 0.44 2.05 7.47
CA PRO A 9 1.82 1.61 7.31
C PRO A 9 2.45 1.29 8.67
N ALA A 10 3.37 0.31 8.71
CA ALA A 10 4.27 0.13 9.84
C ALA A 10 5.69 -0.22 9.36
N GLY A 11 6.68 0.54 9.81
CA GLY A 11 8.08 0.32 9.46
C GLY A 11 8.82 -0.58 10.45
N ASP A 12 8.24 -0.80 11.64
CA ASP A 12 8.76 -1.62 12.73
C ASP A 12 7.63 -2.06 13.68
N LEU A 13 7.94 -2.94 14.64
CA LEU A 13 6.96 -3.48 15.60
C LEU A 13 6.36 -2.41 16.52
N GLU A 14 7.11 -1.38 16.87
CA GLU A 14 6.60 -0.29 17.72
C GLU A 14 5.50 0.48 16.97
N LYS A 15 5.80 0.91 15.73
CA LYS A 15 4.83 1.61 14.88
C LYS A 15 3.59 0.77 14.60
N LEU A 16 3.75 -0.54 14.43
CA LEU A 16 2.64 -1.47 14.27
C LEU A 16 1.71 -1.47 15.49
N LYS A 17 2.26 -1.58 16.69
CA LYS A 17 1.49 -1.54 17.93
C LYS A 17 0.76 -0.21 18.10
N ILE A 18 1.43 0.89 17.82
CA ILE A 18 0.86 2.24 17.85
C ILE A 18 -0.27 2.37 16.81
N ALA A 19 -0.08 1.89 15.60
CA ALA A 19 -1.13 1.93 14.58
C ALA A 19 -2.43 1.25 15.04
N TYR A 20 -2.33 0.06 15.60
CA TYR A 20 -3.51 -0.64 16.14
C TYR A 20 -4.12 0.05 17.36
N LEU A 21 -3.28 0.57 18.26
CA LEU A 21 -3.72 1.33 19.44
C LEU A 21 -4.57 2.55 19.05
N TYR A 22 -4.19 3.23 17.96
CA TYR A 22 -4.88 4.42 17.47
C TYR A 22 -5.98 4.14 16.44
N GLY A 23 -6.35 2.87 16.24
CA GLY A 23 -7.58 2.48 15.54
C GLY A 23 -7.41 1.99 14.11
N ALA A 24 -6.20 1.60 13.68
CA ALA A 24 -6.04 0.87 12.43
C ALA A 24 -6.76 -0.50 12.49
N ASP A 25 -7.39 -0.89 11.38
CA ASP A 25 -8.02 -2.21 11.23
C ASP A 25 -7.04 -3.23 10.68
N ALA A 26 -6.08 -2.75 9.88
CA ALA A 26 -5.00 -3.55 9.33
C ALA A 26 -3.70 -2.74 9.26
N CYS A 27 -2.57 -3.44 9.26
CA CYS A 27 -1.27 -2.85 8.97
C CYS A 27 -0.62 -3.53 7.76
N TYR A 28 0.14 -2.75 6.96
CA TYR A 28 1.03 -3.31 5.95
C TYR A 28 2.48 -3.03 6.30
N ILE A 29 3.31 -4.06 6.16
CA ILE A 29 4.72 -4.06 6.51
C ILE A 29 5.56 -4.53 5.33
N GLY A 30 6.87 -4.38 5.41
CA GLY A 30 7.82 -4.95 4.46
C GLY A 30 8.75 -5.93 5.14
N GLY A 31 8.97 -7.08 4.51
CA GLY A 31 10.05 -7.97 4.86
C GLY A 31 11.41 -7.38 4.47
N LYS A 32 12.50 -7.93 5.03
CA LYS A 32 13.88 -7.57 4.64
C LYS A 32 14.13 -7.86 3.16
N ASP A 33 13.47 -8.91 2.65
CA ASP A 33 13.52 -9.30 1.24
C ASP A 33 12.24 -8.88 0.51
N TYR A 34 12.34 -8.70 -0.81
CA TYR A 34 11.23 -8.48 -1.75
C TYR A 34 10.35 -7.25 -1.51
N SER A 35 10.79 -6.28 -0.70
CA SER A 35 10.01 -5.09 -0.36
C SER A 35 10.63 -3.79 -0.88
N LEU A 36 9.79 -2.87 -1.39
CA LEU A 36 10.18 -1.60 -2.00
C LEU A 36 10.75 -0.54 -1.07
N ARG A 37 10.90 -0.75 0.18
CA ARG A 37 11.48 0.25 1.10
C ARG A 37 12.74 -0.32 1.72
N ALA A 38 13.77 -0.55 0.88
CA ALA A 38 15.06 -1.11 1.31
C ALA A 38 15.70 -0.33 2.48
N ASN A 39 15.48 0.98 2.55
CA ASN A 39 15.99 1.84 3.64
C ASN A 39 15.09 1.91 4.89
N ALA A 40 13.96 1.20 4.92
CA ALA A 40 13.18 1.02 6.16
C ALA A 40 13.81 -0.07 7.01
N ASN A 41 13.52 -0.07 8.32
CA ASN A 41 14.00 -1.14 9.21
C ASN A 41 13.58 -2.54 8.78
N ASN A 42 12.47 -2.66 8.08
CA ASN A 42 11.88 -3.89 7.55
C ASN A 42 11.89 -5.07 8.56
N PHE A 43 11.01 -6.01 8.38
CA PHE A 43 10.79 -7.10 9.32
C PHE A 43 11.53 -8.36 8.89
N SER A 44 12.23 -9.02 9.80
CA SER A 44 12.65 -10.41 9.66
C SER A 44 11.42 -11.35 9.70
N LEU A 45 11.56 -12.59 9.24
CA LEU A 45 10.47 -13.58 9.32
C LEU A 45 9.97 -13.79 10.76
N GLU A 46 10.87 -13.76 11.75
CA GLU A 46 10.48 -13.88 13.15
C GLU A 46 9.69 -12.65 13.63
N GLU A 47 10.08 -11.44 13.24
CA GLU A 47 9.33 -10.22 13.54
C GLU A 47 7.98 -10.18 12.80
N ILE A 48 7.89 -10.70 11.56
CA ILE A 48 6.60 -10.87 10.84
C ILE A 48 5.69 -11.81 11.63
N LYS A 49 6.22 -12.92 12.13
CA LYS A 49 5.47 -13.87 12.97
C LYS A 49 4.95 -13.21 14.25
N GLN A 50 5.80 -12.47 14.96
CA GLN A 50 5.40 -11.73 16.16
C GLN A 50 4.33 -10.68 15.84
N ALA A 51 4.49 -9.92 14.74
CA ALA A 51 3.54 -8.93 14.27
C ALA A 51 2.19 -9.55 13.92
N THR A 52 2.19 -10.70 13.23
CA THR A 52 0.97 -11.43 12.87
C THR A 52 0.23 -11.93 14.11
N GLN A 53 0.94 -12.54 15.05
CA GLN A 53 0.35 -13.01 16.32
C GLN A 53 -0.24 -11.86 17.13
N TYR A 54 0.45 -10.72 17.16
CA TYR A 54 -0.03 -9.53 17.85
C TYR A 54 -1.30 -8.96 17.18
N ALA A 55 -1.31 -8.87 15.85
CA ALA A 55 -2.48 -8.42 15.08
C ALA A 55 -3.69 -9.33 15.34
N HIS A 56 -3.51 -10.64 15.22
CA HIS A 56 -4.58 -11.62 15.40
C HIS A 56 -5.13 -11.65 16.83
N LYS A 57 -4.28 -11.45 17.85
CA LYS A 57 -4.73 -11.29 19.26
C LYS A 57 -5.69 -10.11 19.44
N LEU A 58 -5.57 -9.09 18.59
CA LEU A 58 -6.44 -7.91 18.59
C LEU A 58 -7.60 -8.01 17.59
N ASN A 59 -7.80 -9.17 16.91
CA ASN A 59 -8.72 -9.35 15.78
C ASN A 59 -8.46 -8.35 14.65
N LYS A 60 -7.19 -8.04 14.39
CA LYS A 60 -6.71 -7.14 13.33
C LYS A 60 -5.93 -7.93 12.27
N LYS A 61 -5.68 -7.31 11.11
CA LYS A 61 -5.03 -7.96 9.97
C LYS A 61 -3.63 -7.42 9.72
N LEU A 62 -2.78 -8.28 9.16
CA LEU A 62 -1.43 -7.93 8.75
C LEU A 62 -1.17 -8.33 7.28
N TYR A 63 -0.71 -7.36 6.48
CA TYR A 63 -0.34 -7.58 5.08
C TYR A 63 1.17 -7.39 4.88
N VAL A 64 1.80 -8.26 4.09
CA VAL A 64 3.24 -8.21 3.81
C VAL A 64 3.47 -7.79 2.36
N THR A 65 4.29 -6.76 2.14
CA THR A 65 4.64 -6.34 0.79
C THR A 65 5.72 -7.25 0.18
N VAL A 66 5.44 -7.78 -1.01
CA VAL A 66 6.33 -8.56 -1.88
C VAL A 66 6.30 -7.88 -3.25
N ASN A 67 6.71 -6.61 -3.29
CA ASN A 67 6.34 -5.70 -4.35
C ASN A 67 7.51 -4.97 -5.02
N ILE A 68 8.69 -5.57 -5.05
CA ILE A 68 9.79 -5.13 -5.95
C ILE A 68 9.44 -5.49 -7.40
N ILE A 69 10.11 -4.86 -8.36
CA ILE A 69 10.22 -5.40 -9.71
C ILE A 69 11.22 -6.55 -9.66
N PHE A 70 10.76 -7.76 -9.97
CA PHE A 70 11.59 -8.97 -9.91
C PHE A 70 12.55 -9.06 -11.08
N HIS A 71 13.80 -9.46 -10.79
CA HIS A 71 14.77 -9.96 -11.73
C HIS A 71 14.92 -11.47 -11.55
N ASP A 72 15.53 -12.17 -12.50
CA ASP A 72 15.69 -13.64 -12.44
C ASP A 72 16.37 -14.13 -11.16
N GLU A 73 17.31 -13.34 -10.63
CA GLU A 73 18.02 -13.63 -9.39
C GLU A 73 17.11 -13.59 -8.16
N ASP A 74 16.08 -12.74 -8.15
CA ASP A 74 15.14 -12.62 -7.03
C ASP A 74 14.17 -13.80 -6.96
N LEU A 75 13.99 -14.51 -8.07
CA LEU A 75 13.13 -15.70 -8.11
C LEU A 75 13.75 -16.86 -7.30
N LYS A 76 15.07 -16.81 -7.08
CA LYS A 76 15.76 -17.76 -6.21
C LYS A 76 15.35 -17.51 -4.76
N GLY A 77 14.61 -18.45 -4.16
CA GLY A 77 14.18 -18.38 -2.75
C GLY A 77 12.78 -17.81 -2.52
N ILE A 78 12.14 -17.20 -3.53
CA ILE A 78 10.78 -16.65 -3.38
C ILE A 78 9.77 -17.71 -2.94
N GLU A 79 9.83 -18.94 -3.49
CA GLU A 79 8.93 -20.03 -3.08
C GLU A 79 9.06 -20.36 -1.59
N LYS A 80 10.29 -20.41 -1.08
CA LYS A 80 10.55 -20.67 0.35
C LYS A 80 9.99 -19.55 1.21
N TYR A 81 10.20 -18.29 0.78
CA TYR A 81 9.69 -17.12 1.49
C TYR A 81 8.17 -17.12 1.56
N LEU A 82 7.46 -17.37 0.45
CA LEU A 82 6.01 -17.44 0.40
C LEU A 82 5.45 -18.56 1.30
N LYS A 83 6.07 -19.74 1.29
CA LYS A 83 5.70 -20.84 2.19
C LYS A 83 5.85 -20.46 3.68
N GLU A 84 6.91 -19.72 4.03
CA GLU A 84 7.10 -19.27 5.40
C GLU A 84 6.03 -18.22 5.78
N LEU A 85 5.66 -17.28 4.89
CA LEU A 85 4.56 -16.35 5.13
C LEU A 85 3.21 -17.06 5.31
N GLU A 86 2.96 -18.11 4.53
CA GLU A 86 1.76 -18.95 4.69
C GLU A 86 1.73 -19.66 6.05
N LYS A 87 2.86 -20.25 6.49
CA LYS A 87 2.98 -20.89 7.82
C LYS A 87 2.77 -19.89 8.96
N ILE A 88 3.28 -18.68 8.81
CA ILE A 88 3.08 -17.56 9.74
C ILE A 88 1.60 -17.15 9.78
N LYS A 89 0.83 -17.45 8.73
CA LYS A 89 -0.59 -17.09 8.56
C LYS A 89 -0.79 -15.57 8.44
N VAL A 90 0.07 -14.89 7.66
CA VAL A 90 -0.22 -13.50 7.30
C VAL A 90 -1.53 -13.43 6.52
N ASP A 91 -2.29 -12.35 6.69
CA ASP A 91 -3.63 -12.26 6.10
C ASP A 91 -3.62 -12.07 4.59
N ALA A 92 -2.61 -11.38 4.05
CA ALA A 92 -2.38 -11.28 2.61
C ALA A 92 -0.95 -10.81 2.30
N ILE A 93 -0.55 -11.00 1.04
CA ILE A 93 0.65 -10.38 0.46
C ILE A 93 0.25 -9.32 -0.57
N ILE A 94 1.03 -8.24 -0.66
CA ILE A 94 0.83 -7.17 -1.65
C ILE A 94 1.93 -7.30 -2.70
N ILE A 95 1.57 -7.67 -3.93
CA ILE A 95 2.51 -8.00 -5.00
C ILE A 95 2.45 -7.00 -6.16
N SER A 96 3.53 -6.87 -6.91
CA SER A 96 3.62 -6.06 -8.14
C SER A 96 3.91 -6.87 -9.39
N ASP A 97 4.36 -8.10 -9.26
CA ASP A 97 4.68 -8.96 -10.39
C ASP A 97 3.61 -10.05 -10.58
N PRO A 98 2.97 -10.13 -11.76
CA PRO A 98 1.94 -11.14 -12.03
C PRO A 98 2.43 -12.59 -11.90
N LEU A 99 3.72 -12.88 -12.15
CA LEU A 99 4.30 -14.20 -11.99
C LEU A 99 4.13 -14.74 -10.56
N ILE A 100 4.18 -13.85 -9.57
CA ILE A 100 4.02 -14.24 -8.17
C ILE A 100 2.63 -14.84 -7.89
N ILE A 101 1.60 -14.47 -8.66
CA ILE A 101 0.26 -15.08 -8.55
C ILE A 101 0.34 -16.59 -8.80
N ASP A 102 1.01 -16.99 -9.89
CA ASP A 102 1.09 -18.39 -10.27
C ASP A 102 1.94 -19.19 -9.26
N ILE A 103 3.04 -18.59 -8.77
CA ILE A 103 3.88 -19.20 -7.74
C ILE A 103 3.10 -19.37 -6.42
N VAL A 104 2.33 -18.38 -6.01
CA VAL A 104 1.50 -18.47 -4.79
C VAL A 104 0.46 -19.58 -4.92
N LYS A 105 -0.25 -19.63 -6.06
CA LYS A 105 -1.27 -20.67 -6.28
C LYS A 105 -0.70 -22.09 -6.20
N GLU A 106 0.51 -22.28 -6.69
CA GLU A 106 1.17 -23.58 -6.68
C GLU A 106 1.80 -23.93 -5.31
N LYS A 107 2.49 -22.97 -4.69
CA LYS A 107 3.40 -23.23 -3.56
C LYS A 107 2.89 -22.78 -2.20
N ALA A 108 1.95 -21.82 -2.16
CA ALA A 108 1.40 -21.23 -0.94
C ALA A 108 -0.08 -20.84 -1.13
N PRO A 109 -0.98 -21.79 -1.50
CA PRO A 109 -2.34 -21.50 -1.99
C PRO A 109 -3.28 -20.90 -0.93
N LYS A 110 -2.89 -20.86 0.33
CA LYS A 110 -3.68 -20.22 1.42
C LYS A 110 -3.35 -18.75 1.62
N LEU A 111 -2.35 -18.22 0.92
CA LEU A 111 -2.04 -16.80 0.96
C LEU A 111 -3.01 -16.01 0.08
N ASN A 112 -3.69 -15.03 0.65
CA ASN A 112 -4.46 -14.06 -0.10
C ASN A 112 -3.53 -13.08 -0.84
N ILE A 113 -3.95 -12.65 -2.02
CA ILE A 113 -3.16 -11.79 -2.90
C ILE A 113 -3.85 -10.45 -3.09
N HIS A 114 -3.13 -9.37 -2.81
CA HIS A 114 -3.50 -8.00 -3.15
C HIS A 114 -2.58 -7.47 -4.25
N ILE A 115 -3.15 -6.91 -5.32
CA ILE A 115 -2.36 -6.26 -6.38
C ILE A 115 -1.90 -4.88 -5.91
N SER A 116 -0.60 -4.63 -6.01
CA SER A 116 -0.01 -3.33 -5.67
C SER A 116 -0.44 -2.22 -6.65
N THR A 117 -0.53 -0.98 -6.14
CA THR A 117 -0.73 0.22 -6.97
C THR A 117 0.30 0.34 -8.11
N GLN A 118 1.49 -0.26 -7.99
CA GLN A 118 2.52 -0.27 -9.01
C GLN A 118 2.13 -1.03 -10.29
N ASN A 119 1.08 -1.83 -10.27
CA ASN A 119 0.48 -2.40 -11.47
C ASN A 119 -0.35 -1.40 -12.26
N CYS A 120 -0.43 -0.14 -11.79
CA CYS A 120 -1.10 0.95 -12.49
C CYS A 120 -2.54 0.60 -12.92
N THR A 121 -3.28 -0.10 -12.05
CA THR A 121 -4.67 -0.53 -12.36
C THR A 121 -5.60 0.68 -12.29
N THR A 122 -6.16 1.07 -13.45
CA THR A 122 -6.95 2.30 -13.61
C THR A 122 -8.35 2.08 -14.16
N ASN A 123 -8.69 0.87 -14.58
CA ASN A 123 -9.95 0.59 -15.25
C ASN A 123 -10.57 -0.75 -14.84
N LYS A 124 -11.86 -0.90 -15.08
CA LYS A 124 -12.65 -2.06 -14.70
C LYS A 124 -12.22 -3.35 -15.38
N GLU A 125 -11.79 -3.29 -16.63
CA GLU A 125 -11.40 -4.50 -17.37
C GLU A 125 -10.11 -5.10 -16.77
N THR A 126 -9.15 -4.27 -16.40
CA THR A 126 -7.97 -4.73 -15.68
C THR A 126 -8.32 -5.30 -14.29
N VAL A 127 -9.30 -4.71 -13.59
CA VAL A 127 -9.77 -5.27 -12.30
C VAL A 127 -10.47 -6.61 -12.50
N LYS A 128 -11.29 -6.78 -13.55
CA LYS A 128 -11.89 -8.08 -13.91
C LYS A 128 -10.81 -9.14 -14.17
N TYR A 129 -9.78 -8.77 -14.95
CA TYR A 129 -8.63 -9.66 -15.21
C TYR A 129 -7.97 -10.14 -13.90
N TRP A 130 -7.71 -9.23 -12.95
CA TRP A 130 -7.16 -9.63 -11.65
C TRP A 130 -8.10 -10.55 -10.87
N LYS A 131 -9.39 -10.31 -10.92
CA LYS A 131 -10.41 -11.16 -10.30
C LYS A 131 -10.39 -12.57 -10.88
N GLU A 132 -10.32 -12.70 -12.20
CA GLU A 132 -10.19 -14.00 -12.90
C GLU A 132 -8.90 -14.72 -12.53
N LYS A 133 -7.82 -13.97 -12.26
CA LYS A 133 -6.57 -14.50 -11.73
C LYS A 133 -6.65 -14.90 -10.24
N GLY A 134 -7.81 -14.82 -9.59
CA GLY A 134 -8.00 -15.22 -8.19
C GLY A 134 -7.35 -14.27 -7.18
N VAL A 135 -7.15 -13.02 -7.56
CA VAL A 135 -6.70 -11.95 -6.66
C VAL A 135 -7.89 -11.52 -5.79
N GLU A 136 -7.64 -11.28 -4.50
CA GLU A 136 -8.70 -10.89 -3.56
C GLU A 136 -8.93 -9.38 -3.55
N ARG A 137 -7.88 -8.55 -3.65
CA ARG A 137 -7.96 -7.08 -3.58
C ARG A 137 -7.07 -6.41 -4.61
N VAL A 138 -7.54 -5.28 -5.13
CA VAL A 138 -6.74 -4.42 -6.02
C VAL A 138 -6.52 -3.05 -5.36
N VAL A 139 -5.24 -2.67 -5.20
CA VAL A 139 -4.86 -1.29 -4.84
C VAL A 139 -4.86 -0.47 -6.12
N LEU A 140 -5.87 0.37 -6.29
CA LEU A 140 -6.01 1.19 -7.47
C LEU A 140 -4.85 2.20 -7.63
N ALA A 141 -4.57 2.57 -8.86
CA ALA A 141 -3.64 3.64 -9.17
C ALA A 141 -4.13 4.96 -8.54
N ARG A 142 -3.19 5.84 -8.16
CA ARG A 142 -3.51 7.14 -7.54
C ARG A 142 -4.15 8.12 -8.51
N GLU A 143 -4.07 7.83 -9.79
CA GLU A 143 -4.59 8.61 -10.91
C GLU A 143 -6.10 8.37 -11.18
N VAL A 144 -6.70 7.36 -10.52
CA VAL A 144 -8.12 7.01 -10.71
C VAL A 144 -9.01 8.05 -10.04
N THR A 145 -9.99 8.54 -10.77
CA THR A 145 -10.97 9.51 -10.23
C THR A 145 -12.02 8.83 -9.34
N GLN A 146 -12.67 9.59 -8.47
CA GLN A 146 -13.74 9.08 -7.61
C GLN A 146 -14.89 8.46 -8.43
N LYS A 147 -15.22 9.05 -9.58
CA LYS A 147 -16.23 8.52 -10.50
C LYS A 147 -15.84 7.14 -11.03
N ASP A 148 -14.58 7.01 -11.47
CA ASP A 148 -14.08 5.75 -12.02
C ASP A 148 -14.00 4.66 -10.93
N ILE A 149 -13.60 5.03 -9.70
CA ILE A 149 -13.60 4.09 -8.55
C ILE A 149 -15.00 3.51 -8.35
N LYS A 150 -16.02 4.37 -8.35
CA LYS A 150 -17.41 3.93 -8.20
C LYS A 150 -17.85 3.01 -9.34
N GLU A 151 -17.55 3.36 -10.59
CA GLU A 151 -17.87 2.54 -11.76
C GLU A 151 -17.16 1.18 -11.69
N ILE A 152 -15.87 1.16 -11.37
CA ILE A 152 -15.10 -0.07 -11.19
C ILE A 152 -15.74 -0.96 -10.12
N TYR A 153 -16.09 -0.39 -8.96
CA TYR A 153 -16.70 -1.15 -7.88
C TYR A 153 -18.08 -1.69 -8.29
N ASP A 154 -18.92 -0.85 -8.89
CA ASP A 154 -20.29 -1.24 -9.27
C ASP A 154 -20.31 -2.39 -10.25
N GLU A 155 -19.38 -2.43 -11.20
CA GLU A 155 -19.31 -3.48 -12.21
C GLU A 155 -18.55 -4.74 -11.76
N THR A 156 -17.55 -4.60 -10.91
CA THR A 156 -16.70 -5.74 -10.57
C THR A 156 -17.02 -6.36 -9.22
N LYS A 157 -17.55 -5.58 -8.29
CA LYS A 157 -17.73 -5.92 -6.86
C LYS A 157 -16.46 -6.50 -6.24
N MET A 158 -15.30 -6.05 -6.74
CA MET A 158 -13.98 -6.42 -6.25
C MET A 158 -13.66 -5.67 -4.97
N ASP A 159 -12.88 -6.26 -4.06
CA ASP A 159 -12.26 -5.52 -2.96
C ASP A 159 -11.30 -4.49 -3.54
N LEU A 160 -11.60 -3.20 -3.33
CA LEU A 160 -10.81 -2.08 -3.82
C LEU A 160 -10.16 -1.33 -2.67
N GLU A 161 -8.88 -1.01 -2.83
CA GLU A 161 -8.09 -0.21 -1.90
C GLU A 161 -7.62 1.07 -2.59
N VAL A 162 -7.75 2.21 -1.91
CA VAL A 162 -7.28 3.50 -2.42
C VAL A 162 -6.42 4.22 -1.40
N PHE A 163 -5.46 5.03 -1.87
CA PHE A 163 -4.71 5.90 -0.98
C PHE A 163 -5.55 7.06 -0.48
N LEU A 164 -5.47 7.31 0.81
CA LEU A 164 -6.21 8.33 1.54
C LEU A 164 -5.35 9.52 1.97
N HIS A 165 -4.10 9.23 2.37
CA HIS A 165 -3.20 10.22 2.96
C HIS A 165 -1.73 9.86 2.76
N GLY A 166 -0.89 10.90 2.69
CA GLY A 166 0.57 10.79 2.73
C GLY A 166 1.26 11.17 1.44
N ALA A 167 2.54 10.83 1.35
CA ALA A 167 3.39 11.26 0.25
C ALA A 167 2.93 10.75 -1.10
N MET A 168 2.86 11.67 -2.08
CA MET A 168 2.57 11.34 -3.48
C MET A 168 3.86 11.19 -4.28
N CYS A 169 3.81 10.33 -5.29
CA CYS A 169 4.86 10.18 -6.28
C CYS A 169 4.55 11.05 -7.51
N THR A 170 5.56 11.70 -8.07
CA THR A 170 5.42 12.45 -9.34
C THR A 170 5.26 11.53 -10.56
N CYS A 171 5.72 10.28 -10.44
CA CYS A 171 5.62 9.31 -11.51
C CYS A 171 4.33 8.49 -11.40
N TYR A 172 3.86 8.03 -12.55
CA TYR A 172 2.61 7.30 -12.68
C TYR A 172 2.61 6.04 -11.80
N SER A 173 1.74 6.03 -10.79
CA SER A 173 1.60 4.96 -9.78
C SER A 173 2.93 4.48 -9.16
N GLY A 174 3.94 5.36 -9.12
CA GLY A 174 5.23 5.08 -8.51
C GLY A 174 6.23 4.34 -9.37
N ARG A 175 5.98 4.11 -10.67
CA ARG A 175 6.98 3.61 -11.61
C ARG A 175 7.87 4.75 -12.09
N CYS A 176 9.14 4.75 -11.66
CA CYS A 176 10.05 5.86 -11.86
C CYS A 176 11.43 5.39 -12.31
N VAL A 177 12.00 6.09 -13.28
CA VAL A 177 13.37 5.88 -13.76
C VAL A 177 14.31 7.05 -13.41
N LEU A 178 13.79 8.13 -12.79
CA LEU A 178 14.61 9.30 -12.47
C LEU A 178 15.78 8.97 -11.53
N SER A 179 15.55 8.12 -10.53
CA SER A 179 16.61 7.71 -9.62
C SER A 179 17.70 6.91 -10.32
N ASN A 180 17.33 6.04 -11.25
CA ASN A 180 18.31 5.31 -12.07
C ASN A 180 19.14 6.28 -12.90
N TYR A 181 18.51 7.22 -13.58
CA TYR A 181 19.18 8.19 -14.44
C TYR A 181 20.12 9.12 -13.68
N PHE A 182 19.65 9.74 -12.58
CA PHE A 182 20.43 10.75 -11.85
C PHE A 182 21.39 10.17 -10.81
N THR A 183 21.13 8.98 -10.26
CA THR A 183 21.86 8.48 -9.08
C THR A 183 22.28 7.01 -9.19
N ASN A 184 22.03 6.38 -10.33
CA ASN A 184 22.25 4.94 -10.53
C ASN A 184 21.60 4.03 -9.45
N ARG A 185 20.46 4.47 -8.90
CA ARG A 185 19.69 3.75 -7.88
C ARG A 185 18.34 3.33 -8.43
N ASP A 186 17.99 2.04 -8.30
CA ASP A 186 16.71 1.55 -8.80
C ASP A 186 15.55 1.87 -7.84
N SER A 187 14.73 2.85 -8.24
CA SER A 187 13.56 3.26 -7.47
C SER A 187 12.45 2.21 -7.41
N ASN A 188 12.41 1.30 -8.40
CA ASN A 188 11.41 0.23 -8.49
C ASN A 188 11.81 -1.02 -7.69
N ARG A 189 13.00 -0.98 -7.08
CA ARG A 189 13.55 -2.02 -6.20
C ARG A 189 13.94 -1.48 -4.83
N GLY A 190 13.36 -0.35 -4.43
CA GLY A 190 13.57 0.26 -3.11
C GLY A 190 14.61 1.38 -3.08
N GLY A 191 15.33 1.62 -4.16
CA GLY A 191 16.42 2.60 -4.25
C GLY A 191 15.98 4.04 -4.56
N CYS A 192 14.73 4.43 -4.35
CA CYS A 192 14.28 5.78 -4.64
C CYS A 192 15.12 6.84 -3.92
N ALA A 193 15.80 7.70 -4.69
CA ALA A 193 16.61 8.80 -4.18
C ALA A 193 15.79 10.10 -4.00
N GLN A 194 14.49 10.07 -4.23
CA GLN A 194 13.59 11.24 -4.18
C GLN A 194 14.04 12.38 -5.10
N VAL A 195 14.51 12.06 -6.30
CA VAL A 195 14.99 13.03 -7.31
C VAL A 195 13.94 14.11 -7.61
N CYS A 196 12.64 13.75 -7.58
CA CYS A 196 11.56 14.74 -7.73
C CYS A 196 11.56 15.85 -6.69
N ARG A 197 12.34 15.72 -5.61
CA ARG A 197 12.52 16.72 -4.54
C ARG A 197 13.87 17.44 -4.63
N PHE A 198 14.60 17.25 -5.73
CA PHE A 198 15.81 18.03 -6.01
C PHE A 198 15.40 19.42 -6.51
N VAL A 199 16.32 20.36 -6.37
CA VAL A 199 16.21 21.69 -6.97
C VAL A 199 16.69 21.57 -8.41
N PHE A 200 15.81 21.90 -9.35
CA PHE A 200 16.13 21.95 -10.76
C PHE A 200 16.21 23.41 -11.20
N ASP A 201 17.26 23.74 -11.95
CA ASP A 201 17.35 25.00 -12.66
C ASP A 201 16.62 24.81 -14.00
N LEU A 202 15.55 25.55 -14.18
CA LEU A 202 14.70 25.48 -15.37
C LEU A 202 14.72 26.85 -16.07
N ASP A 203 14.63 26.86 -17.38
CA ASP A 203 14.71 28.06 -18.23
C ASP A 203 13.69 29.15 -17.91
N LYS A 204 12.67 28.84 -17.13
CA LYS A 204 11.61 29.79 -16.72
C LYS A 204 11.56 29.94 -15.22
N PRO A 205 11.23 31.16 -14.71
CA PRO A 205 11.03 31.37 -13.28
C PRO A 205 10.04 30.37 -12.68
N GLN A 206 10.44 29.71 -11.61
CA GLN A 206 9.61 28.73 -10.93
C GLN A 206 8.85 29.34 -9.76
N LYS A 207 7.58 28.97 -9.58
CA LYS A 207 6.77 29.41 -8.43
C LYS A 207 7.25 28.80 -7.12
N THR A 208 7.96 27.67 -7.18
CA THR A 208 8.47 26.95 -6.02
C THR A 208 9.89 26.47 -6.24
N LYS A 209 10.66 26.35 -5.16
CA LYS A 209 12.03 25.81 -5.18
C LYS A 209 12.09 24.38 -5.72
N TYR A 210 11.02 23.61 -5.56
CA TYR A 210 10.93 22.20 -5.94
C TYR A 210 9.88 22.01 -7.05
N SER A 211 10.29 22.23 -8.27
CA SER A 211 9.40 22.39 -9.43
C SER A 211 8.58 21.16 -9.80
N ILE A 212 9.10 19.95 -9.53
CA ILE A 212 8.42 18.68 -9.86
C ILE A 212 7.99 17.90 -8.61
N ALA A 213 8.14 18.47 -7.41
CA ALA A 213 7.69 17.83 -6.18
C ALA A 213 6.17 17.89 -6.05
N THR A 214 5.57 16.74 -5.77
CA THR A 214 4.16 16.67 -5.40
C THR A 214 3.93 17.10 -3.96
N LYS A 215 2.74 17.66 -3.67
CA LYS A 215 2.25 17.82 -2.30
C LYS A 215 1.81 16.47 -1.75
N ASP A 216 1.79 16.32 -0.42
CA ASP A 216 1.20 15.15 0.23
C ASP A 216 -0.31 15.12 -0.02
N LEU A 217 -0.86 13.92 -0.23
CA LEU A 217 -2.28 13.69 -0.37
C LEU A 217 -2.97 13.89 0.99
N ASN A 218 -4.13 14.53 0.98
CA ASN A 218 -5.02 14.61 2.13
C ASN A 218 -6.47 14.61 1.65
N LEU A 219 -7.18 13.50 1.85
CA LEU A 219 -8.57 13.32 1.47
C LEU A 219 -9.52 13.29 2.69
N SER A 220 -9.15 13.93 3.79
CA SER A 220 -9.98 13.97 5.00
C SER A 220 -11.38 14.54 4.75
N SER A 221 -11.50 15.60 3.93
CA SER A 221 -12.79 16.18 3.54
C SER A 221 -13.59 15.32 2.55
N LYS A 222 -13.02 14.21 2.06
CA LYS A 222 -13.64 13.32 1.06
C LYS A 222 -13.97 11.93 1.61
N ILE A 223 -13.90 11.74 2.93
CA ILE A 223 -14.14 10.44 3.56
C ILE A 223 -15.50 9.87 3.19
N LYS A 224 -16.57 10.67 3.33
CA LYS A 224 -17.93 10.26 2.96
C LYS A 224 -17.99 9.84 1.50
N ASP A 225 -17.53 10.70 0.61
CA ASP A 225 -17.58 10.45 -0.84
C ASP A 225 -16.83 9.15 -1.20
N LEU A 226 -15.66 8.92 -0.59
CA LEU A 226 -14.88 7.70 -0.83
C LEU A 226 -15.58 6.43 -0.32
N ILE A 227 -16.13 6.46 0.88
CA ILE A 227 -16.87 5.29 1.42
C ILE A 227 -18.07 4.98 0.53
N GLU A 228 -18.77 5.99 0.05
CA GLU A 228 -19.94 5.83 -0.83
C GLU A 228 -19.60 5.33 -2.24
N THR A 229 -18.33 5.35 -2.66
CA THR A 229 -17.91 4.66 -3.90
C THR A 229 -17.94 3.13 -3.78
N GLY A 230 -17.97 2.59 -2.56
CA GLY A 230 -17.90 1.16 -2.29
C GLY A 230 -16.49 0.63 -2.04
N VAL A 231 -15.46 1.49 -1.93
CA VAL A 231 -14.11 1.04 -1.55
C VAL A 231 -14.14 0.30 -0.22
N THR A 232 -13.32 -0.73 -0.12
CA THR A 232 -13.28 -1.61 1.05
C THR A 232 -12.11 -1.30 1.98
N SER A 233 -11.07 -0.62 1.49
CA SER A 233 -9.88 -0.25 2.26
C SER A 233 -9.36 1.14 1.90
N LEU A 234 -9.05 1.93 2.94
CA LEU A 234 -8.48 3.27 2.87
C LEU A 234 -7.05 3.24 3.42
N LYS A 235 -6.08 3.43 2.53
CA LYS A 235 -4.65 3.25 2.80
C LYS A 235 -3.93 4.55 3.12
N ILE A 236 -3.18 4.55 4.22
CA ILE A 236 -2.25 5.62 4.57
C ILE A 236 -0.85 5.26 4.05
N GLU A 237 -0.16 6.20 3.39
CA GLU A 237 1.26 6.07 3.06
C GLU A 237 2.13 6.55 4.23
N GLY A 238 3.29 5.89 4.47
CA GLY A 238 4.22 6.40 5.47
C GLY A 238 5.04 5.37 6.25
N ARG A 239 5.46 4.23 5.67
CA ARG A 239 6.28 3.21 6.38
C ARG A 239 7.56 3.79 7.02
N MET A 240 8.14 4.84 6.42
CA MET A 240 9.34 5.52 6.92
C MET A 240 9.03 6.73 7.82
N ARG A 241 7.77 7.03 8.10
CA ARG A 241 7.36 8.15 8.93
C ARG A 241 7.55 7.84 10.42
N SER A 242 7.52 8.89 11.25
CA SER A 242 7.67 8.77 12.71
C SER A 242 6.46 8.10 13.36
N THR A 243 6.65 7.57 14.56
CA THR A 243 5.58 7.02 15.41
C THR A 243 4.51 8.07 15.68
N TYR A 244 4.89 9.33 15.90
CA TYR A 244 3.95 10.44 16.09
C TYR A 244 3.06 10.69 14.87
N TYR A 245 3.63 10.62 13.65
CA TYR A 245 2.84 10.73 12.42
C TYR A 245 1.80 9.60 12.34
N ILE A 246 2.20 8.36 12.58
CA ILE A 246 1.29 7.21 12.55
C ILE A 246 0.14 7.41 13.54
N ALA A 247 0.46 7.71 14.81
CA ALA A 247 -0.53 7.92 15.86
C ALA A 247 -1.55 9.00 15.48
N THR A 248 -1.05 10.17 15.05
CA THR A 248 -1.89 11.33 14.75
C THR A 248 -2.78 11.09 13.54
N VAL A 249 -2.21 10.60 12.43
CA VAL A 249 -2.95 10.41 11.17
C VAL A 249 -3.99 9.31 11.34
N ILE A 250 -3.62 8.16 11.91
CA ILE A 250 -4.55 7.04 12.11
C ILE A 250 -5.70 7.44 13.03
N ASN A 251 -5.42 8.08 14.17
CA ASN A 251 -6.46 8.56 15.10
C ASN A 251 -7.42 9.55 14.42
N SER A 252 -6.90 10.47 13.63
CA SER A 252 -7.73 11.45 12.92
C SER A 252 -8.68 10.79 11.93
N TYR A 253 -8.17 9.89 11.08
CA TYR A 253 -9.00 9.19 10.11
C TYR A 253 -9.95 8.17 10.77
N ARG A 254 -9.54 7.53 11.86
CA ARG A 254 -10.44 6.66 12.63
C ARG A 254 -11.65 7.43 13.13
N LYS A 255 -11.45 8.61 13.71
CA LYS A 255 -12.54 9.48 14.17
C LYS A 255 -13.47 9.89 13.03
N LEU A 256 -12.92 10.25 11.86
CA LEU A 256 -13.73 10.63 10.70
C LEU A 256 -14.56 9.45 10.16
N ILE A 257 -13.97 8.27 10.06
CA ILE A 257 -14.66 7.06 9.61
C ILE A 257 -15.77 6.67 10.62
N ASP A 258 -15.48 6.72 11.92
CA ASP A 258 -16.48 6.39 12.93
C ASP A 258 -17.63 7.42 12.92
N ALA A 259 -17.32 8.73 12.83
CA ALA A 259 -18.33 9.77 12.72
C ALA A 259 -19.24 9.60 11.49
N TYR A 260 -18.69 9.08 10.36
CA TYR A 260 -19.51 8.76 9.19
C TYR A 260 -20.53 7.65 9.52
N TYR A 261 -20.09 6.55 10.13
CA TYR A 261 -20.97 5.42 10.45
C TYR A 261 -21.95 5.72 11.61
N ASP A 262 -21.58 6.62 12.49
CA ASP A 262 -22.42 7.10 13.61
C ASP A 262 -23.35 8.26 13.18
N ASN A 263 -23.35 8.65 11.89
CA ASN A 263 -24.09 9.77 11.31
C ASN A 263 -23.84 11.13 12.02
N THR A 264 -22.64 11.34 12.52
CA THR A 264 -22.19 12.56 13.19
C THR A 264 -21.16 13.36 12.40
N LEU A 265 -20.81 12.88 11.20
CA LEU A 265 -19.89 13.57 10.31
C LEU A 265 -20.57 14.82 9.71
N THR A 266 -20.07 16.01 10.06
CA THR A 266 -20.55 17.32 9.59
C THR A 266 -19.66 17.88 8.49
#